data_ea7ab7624c456899fcf46f2e0910e00d
#
_entry.id   ea7ab7624c456899fcf46f2e0910e00d
#
_cell.length_a   1.000
_cell.length_b   1.000
_cell.length_c   1.000
_cell.angle_alpha   90.00
_cell.angle_beta   90.00
_cell.angle_gamma   90.00
#
_symmetry.space_group_name_H-M   'P 1'
#
loop_
_entity.id
_entity.type
_entity.pdbx_description
1 polymer ?
#
loop_
_entity_poly.entity_id
_entity_poly.type
_entity_poly.pdbx_seq_one_letter_code
_entity_poly.pdbx_strand_id
1 'polypeptide(L)'
;MINKHIIGLKITTTNENNQAQEDLTQLRKSFYDQANAELQTFRKEPYTYVVYTNYQGDFQQGNYDCYLGIASESTLTGFASCDIKLEKYQIFHFPYDNPQDTIEARKTIWADQSLKRAYLEDLEIYDFEHNRLQIIISTIED
;
A
#
# COMPACT_ATOMS: atom_id res chain seq x y z
N MET A 1 -0.98 -16.29 -7.03
CA MET A 1 -1.80 -15.11 -7.33
C MET A 1 -2.26 -14.43 -6.06
N ILE A 2 -2.22 -13.11 -6.03
CA ILE A 2 -2.78 -12.33 -4.93
C ILE A 2 -4.14 -11.81 -5.38
N ASN A 3 -5.17 -12.09 -4.59
CA ASN A 3 -6.54 -11.65 -4.86
C ASN A 3 -7.13 -11.15 -3.54
N LYS A 4 -7.25 -9.82 -3.41
CA LYS A 4 -7.69 -9.18 -2.18
C LYS A 4 -8.67 -8.05 -2.48
N HIS A 5 -9.67 -7.90 -1.63
CA HIS A 5 -10.57 -6.75 -1.62
C HIS A 5 -10.22 -5.88 -0.42
N ILE A 6 -9.88 -4.62 -0.68
CA ILE A 6 -9.43 -3.68 0.35
C ILE A 6 -10.45 -2.56 0.47
N ILE A 7 -10.82 -2.22 1.71
CA ILE A 7 -11.65 -1.06 2.01
C ILE A 7 -10.91 -0.12 2.93
N GLY A 8 -11.10 1.17 2.74
CA GLY A 8 -10.42 2.17 3.56
C GLY A 8 -10.53 3.57 3.00
N LEU A 9 -9.46 4.33 3.14
CA LEU A 9 -9.36 5.69 2.64
C LEU A 9 -8.51 5.72 1.39
N LYS A 10 -8.81 6.65 0.49
CA LYS A 10 -8.12 6.79 -0.80
C LYS A 10 -7.67 8.23 -1.01
N ILE A 11 -6.47 8.38 -1.56
CA ILE A 11 -6.00 9.66 -2.10
C ILE A 11 -5.37 9.42 -3.48
N THR A 12 -5.25 10.50 -4.24
CA THR A 12 -4.44 10.54 -5.45
C THR A 12 -3.30 11.51 -5.19
N THR A 13 -2.07 11.10 -5.47
CA THR A 13 -0.88 11.91 -5.18
C THR A 13 0.20 11.67 -6.22
N THR A 14 1.36 12.29 -6.03
CA THR A 14 2.52 12.15 -6.91
C THR A 14 3.79 12.19 -6.07
N ASN A 15 4.86 11.58 -6.57
CA ASN A 15 6.17 11.67 -5.92
C ASN A 15 6.93 12.96 -6.30
N GLU A 16 6.39 13.74 -7.23
CA GLU A 16 6.99 15.02 -7.61
C GLU A 16 6.94 16.01 -6.44
N ASN A 17 8.02 16.75 -6.24
CA ASN A 17 8.13 17.82 -5.23
C ASN A 17 7.83 17.33 -3.81
N ASN A 18 8.06 16.05 -3.53
CA ASN A 18 7.81 15.44 -2.21
C ASN A 18 6.35 15.53 -1.77
N GLN A 19 5.41 15.71 -2.68
CA GLN A 19 4.00 15.84 -2.36
C GLN A 19 3.46 14.59 -1.68
N ALA A 20 3.89 13.40 -2.13
CA ALA A 20 3.42 12.14 -1.57
C ALA A 20 3.74 12.02 -0.08
N GLN A 21 4.89 12.51 0.36
CA GLN A 21 5.28 12.43 1.76
C GLN A 21 4.27 13.15 2.65
N GLU A 22 3.84 14.34 2.25
CA GLU A 22 2.84 15.11 2.98
C GLU A 22 1.46 14.46 2.89
N ASP A 23 1.03 14.09 1.68
CA ASP A 23 -0.29 13.50 1.45
C ASP A 23 -0.45 12.16 2.17
N LEU A 24 0.57 11.31 2.15
CA LEU A 24 0.54 10.02 2.83
C LEU A 24 0.55 10.18 4.35
N THR A 25 1.23 11.19 4.87
CA THR A 25 1.20 11.50 6.29
C THR A 25 -0.21 11.87 6.74
N GLN A 26 -0.89 12.72 5.97
CA GLN A 26 -2.28 13.09 6.26
C GLN A 26 -3.22 11.90 6.13
N LEU A 27 -3.01 11.05 5.15
CA LEU A 27 -3.81 9.85 4.96
C LEU A 27 -3.70 8.92 6.17
N ARG A 28 -2.48 8.68 6.66
CA ARG A 28 -2.26 7.85 7.85
C ARG A 28 -2.94 8.45 9.08
N LYS A 29 -2.83 9.75 9.26
CA LYS A 29 -3.47 10.43 10.39
C LYS A 29 -4.98 10.25 10.34
N SER A 30 -5.60 10.51 9.19
CA SER A 30 -7.04 10.34 9.03
C SER A 30 -7.49 8.91 9.29
N PHE A 31 -6.71 7.94 8.81
CA PHE A 31 -7.03 6.53 9.01
C PHE A 31 -7.01 6.14 10.49
N TYR A 32 -5.90 6.44 11.19
CA TYR A 32 -5.77 6.01 12.58
C TYR A 32 -6.62 6.81 13.55
N ASP A 33 -6.90 8.08 13.24
CA ASP A 33 -7.73 8.92 14.12
C ASP A 33 -9.22 8.58 14.01
N GLN A 34 -9.70 8.14 12.85
CA GLN A 34 -11.13 7.98 12.59
C GLN A 34 -11.50 6.64 11.97
N ALA A 35 -10.99 6.36 10.79
CA ALA A 35 -11.47 5.24 9.97
C ALA A 35 -11.16 3.87 10.57
N ASN A 36 -10.01 3.70 11.19
CA ASN A 36 -9.56 2.41 11.71
C ASN A 36 -10.55 1.82 12.71
N ALA A 37 -11.07 2.65 13.62
CA ALA A 37 -12.04 2.19 14.62
C ALA A 37 -13.33 1.69 13.97
N GLU A 38 -13.82 2.39 12.95
CA GLU A 38 -15.03 2.00 12.24
C GLU A 38 -14.85 0.72 11.43
N LEU A 39 -13.65 0.49 10.92
CA LEU A 39 -13.37 -0.64 10.04
C LEU A 39 -13.03 -1.93 10.80
N GLN A 40 -12.74 -1.88 12.10
CA GLN A 40 -12.27 -3.05 12.86
C GLN A 40 -13.20 -4.24 12.79
N THR A 41 -14.52 -4.03 12.84
CA THR A 41 -15.50 -5.12 12.81
C THR A 41 -15.61 -5.80 11.45
N PHE A 42 -15.09 -5.18 10.42
CA PHE A 42 -15.14 -5.70 9.05
C PHE A 42 -13.82 -6.32 8.60
N ARG A 43 -12.84 -6.31 9.46
CA ARG A 43 -11.50 -6.80 9.18
C ARG A 43 -11.49 -8.31 9.04
N LYS A 44 -10.98 -8.78 7.91
CA LYS A 44 -10.83 -10.21 7.61
C LYS A 44 -9.46 -10.74 8.06
N GLU A 45 -8.46 -9.87 8.11
CA GLU A 45 -7.09 -10.22 8.45
C GLU A 45 -6.54 -9.21 9.45
N PRO A 46 -5.55 -9.58 10.29
CA PRO A 46 -4.99 -8.67 11.29
C PRO A 46 -3.97 -7.67 10.72
N TYR A 47 -3.99 -7.45 9.41
CA TYR A 47 -3.00 -6.62 8.71
C TYR A 47 -3.61 -5.31 8.26
N THR A 48 -2.76 -4.28 8.15
CA THR A 48 -3.12 -3.01 7.54
C THR A 48 -2.43 -2.93 6.18
N TYR A 49 -3.18 -2.55 5.15
CA TYR A 49 -2.72 -2.51 3.78
C TYR A 49 -2.56 -1.09 3.29
N VAL A 50 -1.45 -0.84 2.60
CA VAL A 50 -1.29 0.37 1.77
C VAL A 50 -1.15 -0.13 0.34
N VAL A 51 -2.02 0.36 -0.55
CA VAL A 51 -2.07 -0.09 -1.94
C VAL A 51 -1.76 1.10 -2.84
N TYR A 52 -0.78 0.94 -3.71
CA TYR A 52 -0.41 1.92 -4.73
C TYR A 52 -0.84 1.37 -6.08
N THR A 53 -1.69 2.09 -6.79
CA THR A 53 -2.27 1.62 -8.04
C THR A 53 -2.60 2.79 -8.97
N ASN A 54 -3.09 2.47 -10.16
CA ASN A 54 -3.49 3.47 -11.16
C ASN A 54 -2.38 4.47 -11.49
N TYR A 55 -1.16 3.96 -11.66
CA TYR A 55 -0.02 4.81 -12.00
C TYR A 55 -0.22 5.50 -13.35
N GLN A 56 -0.01 6.81 -13.36
CA GLN A 56 -0.05 7.64 -14.58
C GLN A 56 1.39 7.97 -14.97
N GLY A 57 1.98 7.14 -15.82
CA GLY A 57 3.39 7.24 -16.14
C GLY A 57 4.23 6.42 -15.18
N ASP A 58 5.43 6.90 -14.82
CA ASP A 58 6.28 6.19 -13.88
C ASP A 58 6.05 6.65 -12.44
N PHE A 59 6.62 5.93 -11.47
CA PHE A 59 6.42 6.25 -10.06
C PHE A 59 7.10 7.55 -9.62
N GLN A 60 8.00 8.12 -10.44
CA GLN A 60 8.73 9.32 -10.09
C GLN A 60 8.03 10.59 -10.55
N GLN A 61 7.30 10.55 -11.66
CA GLN A 61 6.78 11.75 -12.32
C GLN A 61 5.25 11.77 -12.45
N GLY A 62 4.60 10.60 -12.42
CA GLY A 62 3.16 10.52 -12.62
C GLY A 62 2.38 10.58 -11.33
N ASN A 63 1.07 10.75 -11.47
CA ASN A 63 0.15 10.58 -10.36
C ASN A 63 -0.15 9.10 -10.15
N TYR A 64 -0.57 8.76 -8.95
CA TYR A 64 -1.06 7.42 -8.63
C TYR A 64 -2.07 7.51 -7.50
N ASP A 65 -2.85 6.44 -7.34
CA ASP A 65 -3.82 6.32 -6.25
C ASP A 65 -3.19 5.52 -5.11
N CYS A 66 -3.49 5.92 -3.89
CA CYS A 66 -3.07 5.22 -2.69
C CYS A 66 -4.28 4.93 -1.81
N TYR A 67 -4.44 3.67 -1.43
CA TYR A 67 -5.47 3.24 -0.50
C TYR A 67 -4.80 2.79 0.79
N LEU A 68 -5.36 3.23 1.92
CA LEU A 68 -4.92 2.77 3.23
C LEU A 68 -6.13 2.15 3.91
N GLY A 69 -6.05 0.85 4.19
CA GLY A 69 -7.21 0.14 4.69
C GLY A 69 -6.93 -1.27 5.15
N ILE A 70 -7.97 -2.08 5.09
CA ILE A 70 -7.99 -3.45 5.58
C ILE A 70 -8.53 -4.38 4.50
N ALA A 71 -8.15 -5.65 4.57
CA ALA A 71 -8.80 -6.68 3.76
C ALA A 71 -10.16 -7.00 4.38
N SER A 72 -11.19 -7.02 3.54
CA SER A 72 -12.56 -7.29 3.96
C SER A 72 -13.33 -7.93 2.82
N GLU A 73 -14.45 -8.57 3.16
CA GLU A 73 -15.40 -9.07 2.15
C GLU A 73 -16.52 -8.06 1.88
N SER A 74 -16.57 -7.00 2.67
CA SER A 74 -17.63 -6.00 2.61
C SER A 74 -17.22 -4.78 1.79
N THR A 75 -18.23 -4.10 1.23
CA THR A 75 -18.08 -2.75 0.68
C THR A 75 -18.96 -1.86 1.54
N LEU A 76 -18.40 -0.77 2.04
CA LEU A 76 -19.08 0.10 3.00
C LEU A 76 -19.25 1.48 2.43
N THR A 77 -20.45 2.05 2.63
CA THR A 77 -20.75 3.45 2.27
C THR A 77 -19.83 4.39 3.08
N GLY A 78 -19.24 5.34 2.39
CA GLY A 78 -18.32 6.30 3.01
C GLY A 78 -16.87 5.89 2.98
N PHE A 79 -16.57 4.67 2.51
CA PHE A 79 -15.19 4.19 2.36
C PHE A 79 -14.90 3.83 0.91
N ALA A 80 -13.67 4.05 0.50
CA ALA A 80 -13.20 3.63 -0.80
C ALA A 80 -12.87 2.14 -0.78
N SER A 81 -12.89 1.51 -1.94
CA SER A 81 -12.51 0.11 -2.08
C SER A 81 -11.70 -0.12 -3.34
N CYS A 82 -10.87 -1.15 -3.33
CA CYS A 82 -10.20 -1.61 -4.53
C CYS A 82 -10.02 -3.12 -4.47
N ASP A 83 -10.02 -3.73 -5.65
CA ASP A 83 -9.75 -5.16 -5.81
C ASP A 83 -8.35 -5.31 -6.37
N ILE A 84 -7.55 -6.14 -5.71
CA ILE A 84 -6.17 -6.40 -6.11
C ILE A 84 -6.10 -7.80 -6.69
N LYS A 85 -5.60 -7.88 -7.93
CA LYS A 85 -5.34 -9.17 -8.59
C LYS A 85 -3.95 -9.10 -9.21
N LEU A 86 -2.98 -9.79 -8.61
CA LEU A 86 -1.61 -9.84 -9.10
C LEU A 86 -1.23 -11.29 -9.39
N GLU A 87 -0.77 -11.54 -10.61
CA GLU A 87 -0.27 -12.85 -11.02
C GLU A 87 1.25 -12.91 -10.98
N LYS A 88 1.91 -11.81 -11.34
CA LYS A 88 3.37 -11.72 -11.37
C LYS A 88 3.82 -10.65 -10.40
N TYR A 89 4.61 -11.04 -9.40
CA TYR A 89 5.02 -10.13 -8.35
C TYR A 89 6.23 -10.70 -7.62
N GLN A 90 6.90 -9.82 -6.87
CA GLN A 90 7.92 -10.22 -5.91
C GLN A 90 7.52 -9.73 -4.53
N ILE A 91 7.80 -10.53 -3.52
CA ILE A 91 7.52 -10.24 -2.13
C ILE A 91 8.83 -9.99 -1.40
N PHE A 92 8.91 -8.88 -0.69
CA PHE A 92 10.05 -8.51 0.14
C PHE A 92 9.61 -8.45 1.60
N HIS A 93 10.41 -9.00 2.50
CA HIS A 93 10.11 -9.06 3.92
C HIS A 93 11.09 -8.18 4.69
N PHE A 94 10.57 -7.35 5.58
CA PHE A 94 11.36 -6.44 6.40
C PHE A 94 10.85 -6.43 7.83
N PRO A 95 11.72 -6.14 8.82
CA PRO A 95 11.25 -5.81 10.16
C PRO A 95 10.58 -4.42 10.15
N TYR A 96 9.67 -4.20 11.09
CA TYR A 96 9.00 -2.91 11.19
C TYR A 96 8.81 -2.52 12.65
N ASP A 97 9.46 -1.44 13.08
CA ASP A 97 9.33 -0.87 14.41
C ASP A 97 8.83 0.59 14.37
N ASN A 98 9.13 1.30 13.28
CA ASN A 98 8.74 2.71 13.14
C ASN A 98 8.64 3.08 11.64
N PRO A 99 8.05 4.26 11.31
CA PRO A 99 7.87 4.65 9.91
C PRO A 99 9.15 4.76 9.09
N GLN A 100 10.30 5.02 9.73
CA GLN A 100 11.57 5.08 9.01
C GLN A 100 11.92 3.74 8.37
N ASP A 101 11.49 2.63 8.96
CA ASP A 101 11.75 1.30 8.41
C ASP A 101 11.13 1.12 7.04
N THR A 102 9.94 1.68 6.80
CA THR A 102 9.31 1.65 5.48
C THR A 102 10.13 2.43 4.46
N ILE A 103 10.63 3.60 4.85
CA ILE A 103 11.46 4.42 3.96
C ILE A 103 12.74 3.68 3.57
N GLU A 104 13.41 3.06 4.53
CA GLU A 104 14.62 2.29 4.28
C GLU A 104 14.35 1.05 3.41
N ALA A 105 13.25 0.35 3.68
CA ALA A 105 12.85 -0.80 2.87
C ALA A 105 12.63 -0.41 1.41
N ARG A 106 11.95 0.70 1.18
CA ARG A 106 11.70 1.19 -0.18
C ARG A 106 12.98 1.58 -0.90
N LYS A 107 13.91 2.22 -0.21
CA LYS A 107 15.22 2.54 -0.78
C LYS A 107 15.95 1.29 -1.24
N THR A 108 15.91 0.23 -0.43
CA THR A 108 16.51 -1.05 -0.77
C THR A 108 15.91 -1.64 -2.04
N ILE A 109 14.59 -1.61 -2.15
CA ILE A 109 13.88 -2.14 -3.32
C ILE A 109 14.20 -1.31 -4.57
N TRP A 110 14.16 0.03 -4.45
CA TRP A 110 14.40 0.91 -5.59
C TRP A 110 15.85 0.86 -6.08
N ALA A 111 16.78 0.42 -5.24
CA ALA A 111 18.17 0.23 -5.63
C ALA A 111 18.40 -1.07 -6.43
N ASP A 112 17.42 -1.98 -6.44
CA ASP A 112 17.53 -3.25 -7.14
C ASP A 112 17.25 -3.07 -8.62
N GLN A 113 18.30 -3.01 -9.42
CA GLN A 113 18.20 -2.81 -10.87
C GLN A 113 17.71 -4.05 -11.62
N SER A 114 17.68 -5.20 -10.97
CA SER A 114 17.15 -6.43 -11.58
C SER A 114 15.64 -6.51 -11.52
N LEU A 115 15.00 -5.66 -10.71
CA LEU A 115 13.57 -5.68 -10.51
C LEU A 115 12.87 -5.05 -11.72
N LYS A 116 12.04 -5.85 -12.38
CA LYS A 116 11.28 -5.39 -13.57
C LYS A 116 9.85 -5.08 -13.16
N ARG A 117 9.60 -3.84 -12.77
CA ARG A 117 8.30 -3.38 -12.29
C ARG A 117 7.29 -3.29 -13.43
N ALA A 118 6.07 -3.75 -13.15
CA ALA A 118 4.95 -3.63 -14.07
C ALA A 118 4.11 -2.36 -13.87
N TYR A 119 4.25 -1.69 -12.72
CA TYR A 119 3.47 -0.49 -12.36
C TYR A 119 1.96 -0.73 -12.39
N LEU A 120 1.53 -1.92 -11.98
CA LEU A 120 0.11 -2.24 -11.83
C LEU A 120 -0.34 -1.92 -10.43
N GLU A 121 0.07 -2.73 -9.46
CA GLU A 121 -0.23 -2.51 -8.04
C GLU A 121 0.99 -2.86 -7.22
N ASP A 122 1.29 -2.01 -6.24
CA ASP A 122 2.30 -2.29 -5.23
C ASP A 122 1.61 -2.23 -3.88
N LEU A 123 2.01 -3.11 -2.96
CA LEU A 123 1.38 -3.19 -1.66
C LEU A 123 2.41 -3.11 -0.56
N GLU A 124 2.03 -2.46 0.55
CA GLU A 124 2.68 -2.60 1.83
C GLU A 124 1.70 -3.27 2.77
N ILE A 125 2.11 -4.36 3.40
CA ILE A 125 1.28 -5.10 4.33
C ILE A 125 1.95 -5.03 5.70
N TYR A 126 1.29 -4.36 6.65
CA TYR A 126 1.82 -4.16 7.99
C TYR A 126 1.22 -5.16 8.96
N ASP A 127 2.08 -5.94 9.60
CA ASP A 127 1.74 -6.83 10.69
C ASP A 127 2.30 -6.22 11.98
N PHE A 128 1.51 -5.36 12.60
CA PHE A 128 1.95 -4.64 13.81
C PHE A 128 2.10 -5.57 15.01
N GLU A 129 1.37 -6.68 15.03
CA GLU A 129 1.43 -7.65 16.11
C GLU A 129 2.80 -8.33 16.16
N HIS A 130 3.39 -8.60 14.99
CA HIS A 130 4.66 -9.31 14.88
C HIS A 130 5.82 -8.41 14.43
N ASN A 131 5.59 -7.10 14.34
CA ASN A 131 6.61 -6.12 13.93
C ASN A 131 7.23 -6.44 12.57
N ARG A 132 6.37 -6.73 11.58
CA ARG A 132 6.79 -7.11 10.23
C ARG A 132 6.13 -6.26 9.16
N LEU A 133 6.85 -6.10 8.07
CA LEU A 133 6.37 -5.41 6.87
C LEU A 133 6.66 -6.31 5.67
N GLN A 134 5.63 -6.54 4.85
CA GLN A 134 5.82 -7.12 3.53
C GLN A 134 5.58 -6.03 2.49
N ILE A 135 6.46 -5.98 1.49
CA ILE A 135 6.26 -5.11 0.34
C ILE A 135 6.15 -6.02 -0.88
N ILE A 136 5.06 -5.87 -1.63
CA ILE A 136 4.77 -6.66 -2.80
C ILE A 136 4.80 -5.74 -4.01
N ILE A 137 5.65 -6.06 -4.97
CA ILE A 137 5.84 -5.25 -6.18
C ILE A 137 5.37 -6.05 -7.38
N SER A 138 4.45 -5.48 -8.16
CA SER A 138 4.04 -6.09 -9.42
C SER A 138 5.20 -6.08 -10.42
N THR A 139 5.38 -7.20 -11.13
CA THR A 139 6.47 -7.37 -12.07
C THR A 139 5.95 -7.80 -13.43
N ILE A 140 6.74 -7.57 -14.47
CA ILE A 140 6.40 -8.04 -15.83
C ILE A 140 6.84 -9.49 -16.05
N GLU A 141 7.74 -10.01 -15.20
CA GLU A 141 8.23 -11.38 -15.24
C GLU A 141 8.21 -11.96 -13.82
N ASP A 142 8.08 -13.27 -13.73
CA ASP A 142 8.13 -13.97 -12.45
C ASP A 142 9.55 -14.01 -11.87
#